data_8d45f9b7621d3bebbf4b14157b6801bc
#
_entry.id   8d45f9b7621d3bebbf4b14157b6801bc
#
_cell.length_a   1.000
_cell.length_b   1.000
_cell.length_c   1.000
_cell.angle_alpha   90.00
_cell.angle_beta   90.00
_cell.angle_gamma   90.00
#
_symmetry.space_group_name_H-M   'P 1'
#
loop_
_entity.id
_entity.type
_entity.pdbx_description
1 polymer ?
#
loop_
_entity_poly.entity_id
_entity_poly.type
_entity_poly.pdbx_seq_one_letter_code
_entity_poly.pdbx_strand_id
1 'polypeptide(L)'
;MTVLYLRVNLIASLDGTEKKTMTPQTSRAVSQAPSPLLRQTVGSIAVLTLDSPSTRNALSEAMIMALQSALDSIRDDKSVRAVVIAANGPAYSSGHNLKELTARRSDADKGRAYFAHMMKSCSDMMQTIVRLPKPVVAAVQGVATAAGCQMVATCDLAVASDQATFGTPGIDIGLFCSTPMVALTRNVPRKHAMHMLLTGDHIPAQRALELGLVNSVVPAGSEREAAIALADRIAVKSAYTLKVGKEAFYRQAEMSLADAYTYAAQVMTENMMARDAQEGIGAFIEKRDPKWEDR
;
A
#
# COMPACT_ATOMS: atom_id res chain seq x y z
N MET A 1 21.68 -26.30 55.71
CA MET A 1 21.88 -25.72 57.05
C MET A 1 20.83 -24.63 57.19
N THR A 2 19.81 -24.89 57.90
CA THR A 2 19.29 -24.36 59.18
C THR A 2 18.49 -23.08 58.93
N VAL A 3 17.19 -23.12 58.80
CA VAL A 3 16.08 -23.03 59.77
C VAL A 3 16.22 -21.87 60.75
N LEU A 4 15.28 -20.94 60.78
CA LEU A 4 14.49 -20.68 61.97
C LEU A 4 13.22 -19.87 61.72
N TYR A 5 12.14 -20.40 62.21
CA TYR A 5 10.81 -19.80 62.46
C TYR A 5 10.87 -18.80 63.62
N LEU A 6 10.01 -17.80 63.57
CA LEU A 6 9.35 -17.31 64.79
C LEU A 6 7.97 -16.73 64.50
N ARG A 7 6.97 -17.38 65.07
CA ARG A 7 5.62 -16.87 65.34
C ARG A 7 5.63 -15.99 66.61
N VAL A 8 4.66 -15.06 66.71
CA VAL A 8 3.80 -14.87 67.90
C VAL A 8 2.77 -13.76 67.58
N ASN A 9 1.49 -14.12 67.52
CA ASN A 9 0.24 -13.72 68.21
C ASN A 9 -0.08 -12.23 68.42
N LEU A 10 -1.19 -11.80 67.80
CA LEU A 10 -2.61 -11.73 68.31
C LEU A 10 -2.84 -10.72 69.42
N ILE A 11 -3.64 -9.66 69.14
CA ILE A 11 -4.74 -9.19 69.95
C ILE A 11 -5.71 -8.41 69.07
N ALA A 12 -6.99 -8.75 69.14
CA ALA A 12 -8.13 -8.13 68.49
C ALA A 12 -8.58 -6.81 69.20
N SER A 13 -9.11 -5.88 68.46
CA SER A 13 -10.17 -4.96 68.98
C SER A 13 -11.10 -4.54 67.83
N LEU A 14 -12.36 -4.64 68.14
CA LEU A 14 -13.54 -4.34 67.34
C LEU A 14 -13.71 -2.81 67.19
N ASP A 15 -14.16 -2.36 66.07
CA ASP A 15 -15.43 -1.66 65.74
C ASP A 15 -15.27 -0.71 64.54
N GLY A 16 -16.30 -0.62 63.72
CA GLY A 16 -16.44 0.44 62.74
C GLY A 16 -16.80 -0.02 61.31
N THR A 17 -18.02 -0.49 61.14
CA THR A 17 -18.65 -0.72 59.84
C THR A 17 -18.76 0.55 59.02
N GLU A 18 -17.96 0.68 57.95
CA GLU A 18 -18.33 1.46 56.77
C GLU A 18 -18.22 0.60 55.53
N LYS A 19 -19.38 0.17 55.06
CA LYS A 19 -19.51 -0.44 53.72
C LYS A 19 -19.27 0.63 52.65
N LYS A 20 -18.04 0.77 52.16
CA LYS A 20 -17.78 1.44 50.88
C LYS A 20 -18.34 0.57 49.76
N THR A 21 -19.51 0.93 49.28
CA THR A 21 -20.05 0.46 48.01
C THR A 21 -19.06 0.80 46.88
N MET A 22 -18.34 -0.19 46.37
CA MET A 22 -17.58 -0.08 45.12
C MET A 22 -18.57 0.08 43.96
N THR A 23 -18.72 1.29 43.48
CA THR A 23 -19.36 1.58 42.18
C THR A 23 -18.53 0.91 41.08
N PRO A 24 -19.13 0.14 40.16
CA PRO A 24 -18.40 -0.39 39.04
C PRO A 24 -17.89 0.77 38.17
N GLN A 25 -16.58 0.92 38.03
CA GLN A 25 -15.99 1.76 36.99
C GLN A 25 -16.43 1.18 35.65
N THR A 26 -17.42 1.77 35.03
CA THR A 26 -17.72 1.58 33.63
C THR A 26 -16.45 1.97 32.83
N SER A 27 -15.74 0.98 32.31
CA SER A 27 -14.69 1.20 31.34
C SER A 27 -15.29 1.96 30.16
N ARG A 28 -14.99 3.25 30.07
CA ARG A 28 -15.30 4.06 28.90
C ARG A 28 -14.60 3.37 27.72
N ALA A 29 -15.36 2.71 26.87
CA ALA A 29 -14.88 2.27 25.58
C ALA A 29 -14.30 3.51 24.88
N VAL A 30 -12.98 3.53 24.68
CA VAL A 30 -12.33 4.53 23.84
C VAL A 30 -12.90 4.30 22.45
N SER A 31 -13.77 5.21 22.01
CA SER A 31 -14.27 5.25 20.65
C SER A 31 -13.04 5.42 19.75
N GLN A 32 -12.56 4.32 19.17
CA GLN A 32 -11.52 4.39 18.13
C GLN A 32 -12.14 5.18 16.97
N ALA A 33 -11.46 6.23 16.54
CA ALA A 33 -11.83 6.93 15.34
C ALA A 33 -11.95 5.92 14.19
N PRO A 34 -12.93 6.05 13.28
CA PRO A 34 -13.11 5.13 12.17
C PRO A 34 -11.81 5.04 11.37
N SER A 35 -11.43 3.82 10.97
CA SER A 35 -10.23 3.60 10.17
C SER A 35 -10.31 4.40 8.87
N PRO A 36 -9.27 5.13 8.47
CA PRO A 36 -9.26 5.86 7.21
C PRO A 36 -9.14 4.94 5.99
N LEU A 37 -9.00 3.64 6.20
CA LEU A 37 -8.89 2.61 5.18
C LEU A 37 -9.95 1.54 5.41
N LEU A 38 -10.71 1.23 4.36
CA LEU A 38 -11.62 0.09 4.33
C LEU A 38 -10.97 -1.09 3.61
N ARG A 39 -11.21 -2.30 4.11
CA ARG A 39 -10.81 -3.54 3.44
C ARG A 39 -12.04 -4.39 3.13
N GLN A 40 -12.18 -4.77 1.88
CA GLN A 40 -13.20 -5.71 1.40
C GLN A 40 -12.52 -6.83 0.62
N THR A 41 -13.17 -7.99 0.52
CA THR A 41 -12.72 -9.09 -0.33
C THR A 41 -13.77 -9.35 -1.40
N VAL A 42 -13.37 -9.37 -2.67
CA VAL A 42 -14.19 -9.70 -3.82
C VAL A 42 -13.56 -10.91 -4.50
N GLY A 43 -14.16 -12.07 -4.36
CA GLY A 43 -13.53 -13.34 -4.77
C GLY A 43 -12.18 -13.53 -4.05
N SER A 44 -11.10 -13.59 -4.80
CA SER A 44 -9.72 -13.66 -4.30
C SER A 44 -8.98 -12.31 -4.30
N ILE A 45 -9.69 -11.21 -4.52
CA ILE A 45 -9.12 -9.86 -4.62
C ILE A 45 -9.37 -9.10 -3.31
N ALA A 46 -8.30 -8.62 -2.67
CA ALA A 46 -8.42 -7.67 -1.57
C ALA A 46 -8.56 -6.25 -2.14
N VAL A 47 -9.66 -5.58 -1.83
CA VAL A 47 -9.90 -4.18 -2.20
C VAL A 47 -9.65 -3.31 -0.98
N LEU A 48 -8.60 -2.50 -1.04
CA LEU A 48 -8.24 -1.49 -0.05
C LEU A 48 -8.77 -0.15 -0.53
N THR A 49 -9.72 0.43 0.20
CA THR A 49 -10.34 1.69 -0.19
C THR A 49 -9.92 2.79 0.78
N LEU A 50 -9.23 3.81 0.28
CA LEU A 50 -8.96 5.04 1.02
C LEU A 50 -10.29 5.72 1.33
N ASP A 51 -10.59 5.94 2.62
CA ASP A 51 -11.90 6.43 3.06
C ASP A 51 -11.77 7.61 4.05
N SER A 52 -11.13 8.65 3.57
CA SER A 52 -11.02 9.93 4.28
C SER A 52 -11.34 11.10 3.32
N PRO A 53 -12.57 11.14 2.74
CA PRO A 53 -12.92 12.09 1.69
C PRO A 53 -12.85 13.55 2.15
N SER A 54 -13.08 13.82 3.44
CA SER A 54 -12.98 15.16 4.03
C SER A 54 -11.56 15.76 3.94
N THR A 55 -10.53 14.91 3.90
CA THR A 55 -9.13 15.31 3.69
C THR A 55 -8.66 15.03 2.26
N ARG A 56 -9.58 14.65 1.35
CA ARG A 56 -9.26 14.19 -0.01
C ARG A 56 -8.27 13.01 0.02
N ASN A 57 -8.49 12.09 0.95
CA ASN A 57 -7.66 10.91 1.15
C ASN A 57 -6.17 11.24 1.32
N ALA A 58 -5.89 12.27 2.14
CA ALA A 58 -4.52 12.64 2.45
C ALA A 58 -3.81 11.45 3.14
N LEU A 59 -2.55 11.24 2.77
CA LEU A 59 -1.65 10.27 3.38
C LEU A 59 -1.17 10.84 4.73
N SER A 60 -2.09 10.82 5.70
CA SER A 60 -1.82 11.08 7.11
C SER A 60 -1.01 9.92 7.71
N GLU A 61 -0.43 10.12 8.89
CA GLU A 61 0.23 9.05 9.63
C GLU A 61 -0.69 7.84 9.81
N ALA A 62 -1.94 8.07 10.22
CA ALA A 62 -2.95 7.02 10.37
C ALA A 62 -3.25 6.27 9.07
N MET A 63 -3.35 6.97 7.93
CA MET A 63 -3.58 6.35 6.62
C MET A 63 -2.38 5.50 6.18
N ILE A 64 -1.17 6.01 6.35
CA ILE A 64 0.07 5.27 6.00
C ILE A 64 0.18 4.00 6.85
N MET A 65 -0.06 4.11 8.17
CA MET A 65 -0.04 2.95 9.07
C MET A 65 -1.13 1.92 8.71
N ALA A 66 -2.34 2.37 8.39
CA ALA A 66 -3.43 1.49 7.99
C ALA A 66 -3.13 0.74 6.68
N LEU A 67 -2.57 1.44 5.67
CA LEU A 67 -2.12 0.82 4.42
C LEU A 67 -1.00 -0.18 4.67
N GLN A 68 0.04 0.19 5.43
CA GLN A 68 1.15 -0.71 5.78
C GLN A 68 0.64 -1.98 6.46
N SER A 69 -0.19 -1.84 7.50
CA SER A 69 -0.76 -2.97 8.24
C SER A 69 -1.62 -3.88 7.35
N ALA A 70 -2.43 -3.29 6.46
CA ALA A 70 -3.25 -4.05 5.52
C ALA A 70 -2.38 -4.84 4.53
N LEU A 71 -1.36 -4.21 3.94
CA LEU A 71 -0.43 -4.86 3.00
C LEU A 71 0.36 -5.98 3.68
N ASP A 72 0.85 -5.77 4.91
CA ASP A 72 1.57 -6.79 5.68
C ASP A 72 0.67 -8.00 5.98
N SER A 73 -0.59 -7.75 6.37
CA SER A 73 -1.55 -8.83 6.62
C SER A 73 -1.93 -9.62 5.35
N ILE A 74 -1.90 -8.97 4.18
CA ILE A 74 -2.18 -9.59 2.88
C ILE A 74 -1.01 -10.44 2.38
N ARG A 75 0.22 -10.11 2.74
CA ARG A 75 1.45 -10.75 2.24
C ARG A 75 1.35 -12.27 2.26
N ASP A 76 1.00 -12.84 3.40
CA ASP A 76 0.98 -14.29 3.64
C ASP A 76 -0.43 -14.91 3.58
N ASP A 77 -1.46 -14.09 3.34
CA ASP A 77 -2.85 -14.54 3.23
C ASP A 77 -3.08 -15.27 1.89
N LYS A 78 -3.06 -16.60 1.91
CA LYS A 78 -3.23 -17.43 0.71
C LYS A 78 -4.58 -17.29 0.02
N SER A 79 -5.60 -16.75 0.71
CA SER A 79 -6.92 -16.51 0.13
C SER A 79 -6.93 -15.29 -0.80
N VAL A 80 -5.94 -14.37 -0.64
CA VAL A 80 -5.79 -13.18 -1.49
C VAL A 80 -4.78 -13.45 -2.59
N ARG A 81 -5.19 -13.24 -3.84
CA ARG A 81 -4.39 -13.46 -5.05
C ARG A 81 -3.89 -12.16 -5.68
N ALA A 82 -4.63 -11.06 -5.54
CA ALA A 82 -4.25 -9.73 -5.98
C ALA A 82 -4.88 -8.66 -5.09
N VAL A 83 -4.40 -7.43 -5.22
CA VAL A 83 -4.86 -6.27 -4.44
C VAL A 83 -5.31 -5.17 -5.38
N VAL A 84 -6.42 -4.52 -5.06
CA VAL A 84 -6.86 -3.27 -5.69
C VAL A 84 -6.81 -2.16 -4.64
N ILE A 85 -6.13 -1.05 -4.94
CA ILE A 85 -6.15 0.16 -4.11
C ILE A 85 -7.06 1.17 -4.79
N ALA A 86 -8.20 1.44 -4.17
CA ALA A 86 -9.23 2.37 -4.64
C ALA A 86 -9.42 3.50 -3.62
N ALA A 87 -10.29 4.46 -3.93
CA ALA A 87 -10.60 5.53 -3.00
C ALA A 87 -12.07 5.94 -3.09
N ASN A 88 -12.61 6.46 -2.00
CA ASN A 88 -13.92 7.09 -1.94
C ASN A 88 -13.78 8.62 -2.04
N GLY A 89 -14.85 9.28 -2.53
CA GLY A 89 -14.90 10.74 -2.64
C GLY A 89 -14.23 11.31 -3.89
N PRO A 90 -14.01 12.63 -3.95
CA PRO A 90 -13.68 13.34 -5.19
C PRO A 90 -12.21 13.23 -5.61
N ALA A 91 -11.34 12.73 -4.75
CA ALA A 91 -9.92 12.57 -5.04
C ALA A 91 -9.45 11.15 -4.68
N TYR A 92 -8.54 10.62 -5.49
CA TYR A 92 -7.84 9.38 -5.13
C TYR A 92 -6.95 9.63 -3.90
N SER A 93 -6.03 10.59 -3.99
CA SER A 93 -5.27 11.07 -2.84
C SER A 93 -4.62 12.42 -3.11
N SER A 94 -4.68 13.31 -2.12
CA SER A 94 -4.05 14.64 -2.16
C SER A 94 -2.57 14.65 -1.71
N GLY A 95 -1.96 13.49 -1.48
CA GLY A 95 -0.61 13.39 -0.92
C GLY A 95 -0.58 13.56 0.60
N HIS A 96 0.57 13.92 1.17
CA HIS A 96 0.72 14.04 2.61
C HIS A 96 -0.23 15.07 3.24
N ASN A 97 -0.66 14.81 4.49
CA ASN A 97 -1.45 15.74 5.26
C ASN A 97 -0.58 16.93 5.73
N LEU A 98 -0.63 18.02 4.97
CA LEU A 98 0.17 19.23 5.26
C LEU A 98 -0.19 19.88 6.61
N LYS A 99 -1.42 19.70 7.12
CA LYS A 99 -1.82 20.22 8.43
C LYS A 99 -1.08 19.48 9.54
N GLU A 100 -0.97 18.14 9.47
CA GLU A 100 -0.19 17.34 10.41
C GLU A 100 1.29 17.74 10.39
N LEU A 101 1.87 17.84 9.19
CA LEU A 101 3.28 18.25 9.04
C LEU A 101 3.51 19.65 9.59
N THR A 102 2.65 20.61 9.27
CA THR A 102 2.81 22.00 9.72
C THR A 102 2.66 22.14 11.23
N ALA A 103 1.79 21.37 11.86
CA ALA A 103 1.61 21.39 13.32
C ALA A 103 2.91 21.05 14.09
N ARG A 104 3.77 20.22 13.49
CA ARG A 104 5.05 19.82 14.11
C ARG A 104 6.15 20.89 14.02
N ARG A 105 5.93 21.97 13.26
CA ARG A 105 6.90 23.09 13.23
C ARG A 105 7.03 23.82 14.57
N SER A 106 6.10 23.60 15.49
CA SER A 106 6.18 24.10 16.88
C SER A 106 7.05 23.23 17.80
N ASP A 107 7.45 22.02 17.37
CA ASP A 107 8.31 21.14 18.14
C ASP A 107 9.73 21.75 18.30
N ALA A 108 10.47 21.36 19.33
CA ALA A 108 11.79 21.91 19.66
C ALA A 108 12.78 21.81 18.50
N ASP A 109 12.68 20.74 17.69
CA ASP A 109 13.50 20.51 16.49
C ASP A 109 12.86 21.04 15.20
N LYS A 110 11.81 21.85 15.33
CA LYS A 110 11.00 22.41 14.22
C LYS A 110 10.33 21.32 13.35
N GLY A 111 10.08 20.15 13.92
CA GLY A 111 9.43 19.01 13.29
C GLY A 111 10.36 18.09 12.50
N ARG A 112 11.69 18.28 12.59
CA ARG A 112 12.67 17.52 11.78
C ARG A 112 12.52 16.01 11.97
N ALA A 113 12.43 15.54 13.21
CA ALA A 113 12.31 14.11 13.50
C ALA A 113 11.00 13.54 12.96
N TYR A 114 9.89 14.28 13.12
CA TYR A 114 8.59 13.88 12.59
C TYR A 114 8.58 13.84 11.06
N PHE A 115 9.15 14.84 10.40
CA PHE A 115 9.25 14.85 8.93
C PHE A 115 10.05 13.66 8.41
N ALA A 116 11.20 13.37 9.05
CA ALA A 116 12.01 12.21 8.69
C ALA A 116 11.24 10.90 8.89
N HIS A 117 10.51 10.76 10.00
CA HIS A 117 9.65 9.60 10.27
C HIS A 117 8.58 9.44 9.21
N MET A 118 7.83 10.50 8.88
CA MET A 118 6.74 10.46 7.91
C MET A 118 7.22 10.12 6.50
N MET A 119 8.33 10.74 6.05
CA MET A 119 8.89 10.44 4.74
C MET A 119 9.40 9.00 4.66
N LYS A 120 10.02 8.50 5.73
CA LYS A 120 10.48 7.11 5.82
C LYS A 120 9.29 6.15 5.82
N SER A 121 8.28 6.35 6.66
CA SER A 121 7.11 5.47 6.76
C SER A 121 6.35 5.40 5.43
N CYS A 122 6.17 6.54 4.76
CA CYS A 122 5.59 6.57 3.43
C CYS A 122 6.44 5.79 2.42
N SER A 123 7.75 5.98 2.42
CA SER A 123 8.67 5.26 1.53
C SER A 123 8.69 3.75 1.79
N ASP A 124 8.61 3.34 3.05
CA ASP A 124 8.54 1.92 3.43
C ASP A 124 7.22 1.29 2.93
N MET A 125 6.10 1.99 3.09
CA MET A 125 4.79 1.55 2.60
C MET A 125 4.78 1.42 1.07
N MET A 126 5.34 2.39 0.34
CA MET A 126 5.49 2.32 -1.13
C MET A 126 6.36 1.11 -1.54
N GLN A 127 7.48 0.89 -0.87
CA GLN A 127 8.32 -0.29 -1.13
C GLN A 127 7.61 -1.60 -0.77
N THR A 128 6.70 -1.60 0.20
CA THR A 128 5.88 -2.77 0.53
C THR A 128 4.94 -3.11 -0.63
N ILE A 129 4.35 -2.13 -1.33
CA ILE A 129 3.56 -2.35 -2.55
C ILE A 129 4.40 -3.06 -3.62
N VAL A 130 5.61 -2.55 -3.88
CA VAL A 130 6.54 -3.13 -4.88
C VAL A 130 6.94 -4.56 -4.50
N ARG A 131 7.26 -4.80 -3.22
CA ARG A 131 7.77 -6.09 -2.72
C ARG A 131 6.67 -7.08 -2.34
N LEU A 132 5.39 -6.69 -2.42
CA LEU A 132 4.29 -7.61 -2.14
C LEU A 132 4.33 -8.76 -3.16
N PRO A 133 4.30 -10.05 -2.73
CA PRO A 133 4.34 -11.18 -3.66
C PRO A 133 3.01 -11.40 -4.40
N LYS A 134 2.24 -10.35 -4.58
CA LYS A 134 0.92 -10.30 -5.22
C LYS A 134 0.80 -9.04 -6.06
N PRO A 135 0.14 -9.10 -7.21
CA PRO A 135 -0.11 -7.91 -8.03
C PRO A 135 -0.96 -6.87 -7.30
N VAL A 136 -0.62 -5.60 -7.49
CA VAL A 136 -1.34 -4.45 -6.93
C VAL A 136 -1.80 -3.54 -8.06
N VAL A 137 -3.09 -3.29 -8.15
CA VAL A 137 -3.72 -2.45 -9.18
C VAL A 137 -4.29 -1.18 -8.52
N ALA A 138 -3.94 0.00 -9.00
CA ALA A 138 -4.60 1.24 -8.59
C ALA A 138 -5.90 1.44 -9.39
N ALA A 139 -6.99 1.80 -8.70
CA ALA A 139 -8.27 2.23 -9.31
C ALA A 139 -8.48 3.71 -9.02
N VAL A 140 -8.21 4.57 -10.00
CA VAL A 140 -8.07 6.02 -9.82
C VAL A 140 -9.30 6.74 -10.35
N GLN A 141 -10.21 7.17 -9.45
CA GLN A 141 -11.46 7.83 -9.82
C GLN A 141 -11.32 9.34 -10.09
N GLY A 142 -10.27 9.97 -9.55
CA GLY A 142 -10.15 11.43 -9.57
C GLY A 142 -8.70 11.89 -9.40
N VAL A 143 -8.50 13.01 -8.72
CA VAL A 143 -7.17 13.62 -8.55
C VAL A 143 -6.23 12.72 -7.75
N ALA A 144 -5.08 12.40 -8.32
CA ALA A 144 -3.94 11.78 -7.65
C ALA A 144 -2.75 12.74 -7.68
N THR A 145 -2.39 13.35 -6.55
CA THR A 145 -1.37 14.40 -6.52
C THR A 145 -0.29 14.14 -5.49
N ALA A 146 0.92 14.62 -5.75
CA ALA A 146 2.11 14.45 -4.88
C ALA A 146 2.33 12.97 -4.49
N ALA A 147 2.31 12.62 -3.20
CA ALA A 147 2.43 11.23 -2.75
C ALA A 147 1.24 10.34 -3.18
N GLY A 148 0.09 10.91 -3.55
CA GLY A 148 -1.02 10.18 -4.18
C GLY A 148 -0.66 9.73 -5.61
N CYS A 149 -0.04 10.60 -6.41
CA CYS A 149 0.51 10.25 -7.72
C CYS A 149 1.66 9.22 -7.58
N GLN A 150 2.52 9.38 -6.56
CA GLN A 150 3.54 8.39 -6.23
C GLN A 150 2.94 7.01 -6.00
N MET A 151 1.84 6.90 -5.25
CA MET A 151 1.20 5.62 -4.95
C MET A 151 0.66 4.95 -6.22
N VAL A 152 0.05 5.72 -7.14
CA VAL A 152 -0.36 5.19 -8.46
C VAL A 152 0.84 4.66 -9.23
N ALA A 153 1.91 5.46 -9.35
CA ALA A 153 3.14 5.05 -10.03
C ALA A 153 3.87 3.88 -9.36
N THR A 154 3.59 3.62 -8.07
CA THR A 154 4.19 2.51 -7.30
C THR A 154 3.43 1.20 -7.49
N CYS A 155 2.13 1.24 -7.76
CA CYS A 155 1.34 0.04 -8.07
C CYS A 155 1.85 -0.62 -9.35
N ASP A 156 1.71 -1.95 -9.45
CA ASP A 156 2.14 -2.70 -10.63
C ASP A 156 1.36 -2.29 -11.89
N LEU A 157 0.09 -1.98 -11.71
CA LEU A 157 -0.85 -1.57 -12.76
C LEU A 157 -1.78 -0.47 -12.25
N ALA A 158 -2.37 0.28 -13.16
CA ALA A 158 -3.34 1.31 -12.82
C ALA A 158 -4.45 1.42 -13.89
N VAL A 159 -5.69 1.53 -13.43
CA VAL A 159 -6.87 1.87 -14.21
C VAL A 159 -7.37 3.22 -13.75
N ALA A 160 -7.55 4.15 -14.66
CA ALA A 160 -7.99 5.50 -14.36
C ALA A 160 -9.37 5.80 -14.95
N SER A 161 -10.16 6.59 -14.21
CA SER A 161 -11.31 7.30 -14.78
C SER A 161 -10.83 8.31 -15.83
N ASP A 162 -11.63 8.58 -16.85
CA ASP A 162 -11.40 9.65 -17.83
C ASP A 162 -11.39 11.06 -17.20
N GLN A 163 -11.90 11.20 -15.96
CA GLN A 163 -11.87 12.43 -15.17
C GLN A 163 -10.66 12.50 -14.22
N ALA A 164 -9.85 11.46 -14.15
CA ALA A 164 -8.68 11.44 -13.28
C ALA A 164 -7.59 12.38 -13.78
N THR A 165 -6.87 12.99 -12.82
CA THR A 165 -5.69 13.82 -13.12
C THR A 165 -4.53 13.46 -12.21
N PHE A 166 -3.32 13.62 -12.71
CA PHE A 166 -2.08 13.23 -12.04
C PHE A 166 -1.09 14.38 -12.01
N GLY A 167 -0.48 14.66 -10.86
CA GLY A 167 0.47 15.75 -10.75
C GLY A 167 1.41 15.63 -9.55
N THR A 168 2.47 16.44 -9.58
CA THR A 168 3.47 16.54 -8.51
C THR A 168 3.74 18.01 -8.14
N PRO A 169 2.71 18.76 -7.66
CA PRO A 169 2.73 20.21 -7.51
C PRO A 169 3.44 20.72 -6.24
N GLY A 170 4.34 19.93 -5.66
CA GLY A 170 5.10 20.36 -4.49
C GLY A 170 5.85 21.67 -4.71
N ILE A 171 6.28 21.94 -5.95
CA ILE A 171 7.01 23.15 -6.34
C ILE A 171 6.22 24.42 -6.05
N ASP A 172 4.89 24.39 -6.19
CA ASP A 172 4.00 25.54 -5.97
C ASP A 172 3.94 25.99 -4.50
N ILE A 173 4.37 25.11 -3.58
CA ILE A 173 4.41 25.38 -2.14
C ILE A 173 5.85 25.36 -1.58
N GLY A 174 6.85 25.50 -2.46
CA GLY A 174 8.26 25.52 -2.06
C GLY A 174 8.86 24.17 -1.70
N LEU A 175 8.25 23.06 -2.13
CA LEU A 175 8.74 21.70 -1.94
C LEU A 175 8.97 21.04 -3.31
N PHE A 176 10.11 20.38 -3.47
CA PHE A 176 10.28 19.49 -4.61
C PHE A 176 9.73 18.10 -4.26
N CYS A 177 8.93 17.48 -5.14
CA CYS A 177 8.34 16.16 -4.92
C CYS A 177 9.40 15.04 -5.02
N SER A 178 10.39 15.06 -4.09
CA SER A 178 11.59 14.21 -4.15
C SER A 178 11.28 12.72 -3.95
N THR A 179 10.37 12.37 -3.04
CA THR A 179 9.94 10.96 -2.89
C THR A 179 9.00 10.51 -4.01
N PRO A 180 8.03 11.32 -4.48
CA PRO A 180 7.22 10.99 -5.65
C PRO A 180 8.02 10.79 -6.93
N MET A 181 9.10 11.55 -7.16
CA MET A 181 9.91 11.41 -8.38
C MET A 181 10.50 10.00 -8.53
N VAL A 182 10.74 9.29 -7.42
CA VAL A 182 11.35 7.95 -7.46
C VAL A 182 10.47 6.97 -8.23
N ALA A 183 9.18 6.91 -7.92
CA ALA A 183 8.24 6.05 -8.65
C ALA A 183 7.90 6.64 -10.03
N LEU A 184 7.72 7.98 -10.12
CA LEU A 184 7.36 8.64 -11.37
C LEU A 184 8.40 8.40 -12.47
N THR A 185 9.69 8.57 -12.18
CA THR A 185 10.78 8.41 -13.16
C THR A 185 11.04 6.98 -13.58
N ARG A 186 10.45 5.99 -12.88
CA ARG A 186 10.50 4.58 -13.24
C ARG A 186 9.37 4.15 -14.19
N ASN A 187 8.37 5.01 -14.39
CA ASN A 187 7.19 4.71 -15.20
C ASN A 187 6.98 5.72 -16.34
N VAL A 188 7.37 6.97 -16.13
CA VAL A 188 7.16 8.07 -17.09
C VAL A 188 8.50 8.46 -17.72
N PRO A 189 8.57 8.71 -19.05
CA PRO A 189 9.79 9.15 -19.70
C PRO A 189 10.38 10.40 -19.04
N ARG A 190 11.71 10.40 -18.85
CA ARG A 190 12.43 11.36 -17.99
C ARG A 190 12.09 12.82 -18.21
N LYS A 191 11.92 13.26 -19.47
CA LYS A 191 11.56 14.66 -19.80
C LYS A 191 10.15 15.03 -19.33
N HIS A 192 9.21 14.11 -19.46
CA HIS A 192 7.84 14.33 -18.99
C HIS A 192 7.74 14.30 -17.47
N ALA A 193 8.45 13.35 -16.82
CA ALA A 193 8.54 13.34 -15.36
C ALA A 193 9.15 14.65 -14.82
N MET A 194 10.26 15.14 -15.43
CA MET A 194 10.87 16.41 -15.03
C MET A 194 9.94 17.60 -15.26
N HIS A 195 9.18 17.61 -16.36
CA HIS A 195 8.18 18.65 -16.61
C HIS A 195 7.15 18.70 -15.47
N MET A 196 6.52 17.57 -15.13
CA MET A 196 5.55 17.50 -14.03
C MET A 196 6.14 17.96 -12.68
N LEU A 197 7.41 17.63 -12.42
CA LEU A 197 8.10 17.98 -11.16
C LEU A 197 8.47 19.46 -11.08
N LEU A 198 8.82 20.10 -12.20
CA LEU A 198 9.27 21.50 -12.25
C LEU A 198 8.13 22.49 -12.41
N THR A 199 7.06 22.11 -13.11
CA THR A 199 5.91 23.00 -13.35
C THR A 199 4.80 22.81 -12.33
N GLY A 200 4.70 21.62 -11.69
CA GLY A 200 3.57 21.28 -10.84
C GLY A 200 2.29 20.96 -11.62
N ASP A 201 2.31 21.02 -12.94
CA ASP A 201 1.14 20.79 -13.78
C ASP A 201 0.53 19.40 -13.58
N HIS A 202 -0.79 19.35 -13.59
CA HIS A 202 -1.53 18.09 -13.63
C HIS A 202 -1.77 17.67 -15.07
N ILE A 203 -1.53 16.40 -15.36
CA ILE A 203 -1.85 15.78 -16.65
C ILE A 203 -3.19 15.03 -16.56
N PRO A 204 -4.03 15.06 -17.61
CA PRO A 204 -5.27 14.29 -17.65
C PRO A 204 -4.99 12.79 -17.85
N ALA A 205 -6.00 11.95 -17.56
CA ALA A 205 -5.91 10.50 -17.64
C ALA A 205 -5.41 9.99 -19.00
N GLN A 206 -5.90 10.58 -20.10
CA GLN A 206 -5.45 10.17 -21.44
C GLN A 206 -3.96 10.43 -21.64
N ARG A 207 -3.44 11.56 -21.13
CA ARG A 207 -1.99 11.84 -21.19
C ARG A 207 -1.20 10.90 -20.30
N ALA A 208 -1.74 10.54 -19.13
CA ALA A 208 -1.13 9.55 -18.24
C ALA A 208 -1.02 8.15 -18.90
N LEU A 209 -2.03 7.75 -19.69
CA LEU A 209 -2.01 6.54 -20.49
C LEU A 209 -0.91 6.59 -21.57
N GLU A 210 -0.83 7.69 -22.33
CA GLU A 210 0.20 7.87 -23.38
C GLU A 210 1.63 7.81 -22.81
N LEU A 211 1.83 8.28 -21.58
CA LEU A 211 3.11 8.29 -20.90
C LEU A 211 3.44 7.00 -20.14
N GLY A 212 2.51 6.06 -20.08
CA GLY A 212 2.69 4.79 -19.37
C GLY A 212 2.51 4.86 -17.86
N LEU A 213 1.96 5.96 -17.33
CA LEU A 213 1.65 6.08 -15.89
C LEU A 213 0.44 5.23 -15.49
N VAL A 214 -0.52 5.04 -16.41
CA VAL A 214 -1.67 4.16 -16.25
C VAL A 214 -1.80 3.20 -17.43
N ASN A 215 -2.46 2.05 -17.25
CA ASN A 215 -2.59 1.01 -18.26
C ASN A 215 -3.87 1.15 -19.10
N SER A 216 -4.90 1.77 -18.53
CA SER A 216 -6.18 1.99 -19.22
C SER A 216 -6.94 3.17 -18.64
N VAL A 217 -7.76 3.77 -19.49
CA VAL A 217 -8.69 4.83 -19.12
C VAL A 217 -10.11 4.34 -19.44
N VAL A 218 -11.01 4.49 -18.49
CA VAL A 218 -12.39 4.04 -18.57
C VAL A 218 -13.35 5.19 -18.22
N PRO A 219 -14.64 5.12 -18.58
CA PRO A 219 -15.62 6.11 -18.15
C PRO A 219 -15.67 6.26 -16.64
N ALA A 220 -15.90 7.50 -16.16
CA ALA A 220 -16.00 7.80 -14.74
C ALA A 220 -17.00 6.90 -14.01
N GLY A 221 -16.60 6.38 -12.85
CA GLY A 221 -17.38 5.43 -12.05
C GLY A 221 -17.16 3.95 -12.40
N SER A 222 -16.44 3.64 -13.50
CA SER A 222 -16.17 2.26 -13.93
C SER A 222 -14.75 1.79 -13.55
N GLU A 223 -13.88 2.65 -13.03
CA GLU A 223 -12.47 2.37 -12.77
C GLU A 223 -12.26 1.29 -11.70
N ARG A 224 -13.12 1.26 -10.68
CA ARG A 224 -13.03 0.26 -9.61
C ARG A 224 -13.37 -1.14 -10.14
N GLU A 225 -14.47 -1.25 -10.88
CA GLU A 225 -14.90 -2.52 -11.50
C GLU A 225 -13.87 -3.00 -12.52
N ALA A 226 -13.38 -2.11 -13.37
CA ALA A 226 -12.37 -2.44 -14.36
C ALA A 226 -11.04 -2.88 -13.73
N ALA A 227 -10.62 -2.26 -12.61
CA ALA A 227 -9.43 -2.65 -11.86
C ALA A 227 -9.60 -4.04 -11.20
N ILE A 228 -10.79 -4.32 -10.64
CA ILE A 228 -11.12 -5.64 -10.08
C ILE A 228 -11.11 -6.70 -11.19
N ALA A 229 -11.72 -6.43 -12.34
CA ALA A 229 -11.72 -7.34 -13.47
C ALA A 229 -10.30 -7.61 -14.00
N LEU A 230 -9.43 -6.60 -14.04
CA LEU A 230 -8.03 -6.76 -14.39
C LEU A 230 -7.30 -7.63 -13.36
N ALA A 231 -7.49 -7.37 -12.07
CA ALA A 231 -6.91 -8.16 -10.99
C ALA A 231 -7.38 -9.63 -11.03
N ASP A 232 -8.64 -9.87 -11.35
CA ASP A 232 -9.24 -11.21 -11.46
C ASP A 232 -8.61 -12.00 -12.61
N ARG A 233 -8.40 -11.37 -13.78
CA ARG A 233 -7.70 -11.98 -14.92
C ARG A 233 -6.26 -12.40 -14.57
N ILE A 234 -5.62 -11.73 -13.61
CA ILE A 234 -4.29 -12.06 -13.14
C ILE A 234 -4.37 -13.15 -12.06
N ALA A 235 -5.34 -13.05 -11.16
CA ALA A 235 -5.49 -13.93 -10.00
C ALA A 235 -5.71 -15.40 -10.36
N VAL A 236 -6.21 -15.72 -11.56
CA VAL A 236 -6.36 -17.10 -12.04
C VAL A 236 -5.05 -17.76 -12.49
N LYS A 237 -3.93 -17.03 -12.52
CA LYS A 237 -2.60 -17.56 -12.85
C LYS A 237 -1.92 -18.14 -11.60
N SER A 238 -0.88 -18.95 -11.78
CA SER A 238 -0.08 -19.47 -10.66
C SER A 238 0.43 -18.34 -9.76
N ALA A 239 0.13 -18.38 -8.46
CA ALA A 239 0.62 -17.40 -7.49
C ALA A 239 2.14 -17.47 -7.33
N TYR A 240 2.70 -18.68 -7.46
CA TYR A 240 4.14 -18.86 -7.43
C TYR A 240 4.81 -18.12 -8.59
N THR A 241 4.33 -18.32 -9.81
CA THR A 241 4.87 -17.65 -11.02
C THR A 241 4.72 -16.14 -10.94
N LEU A 242 3.56 -15.64 -10.47
CA LEU A 242 3.33 -14.20 -10.28
C LEU A 242 4.30 -13.59 -9.27
N LYS A 243 4.53 -14.25 -8.13
CA LYS A 243 5.49 -13.84 -7.12
C LYS A 243 6.90 -13.75 -7.69
N VAL A 244 7.38 -14.85 -8.29
CA VAL A 244 8.73 -14.94 -8.85
C VAL A 244 8.94 -13.91 -9.96
N GLY A 245 7.95 -13.77 -10.86
CA GLY A 245 8.01 -12.82 -11.97
C GLY A 245 8.01 -11.36 -11.50
N LYS A 246 7.15 -10.99 -10.55
CA LYS A 246 7.09 -9.62 -10.00
C LYS A 246 8.40 -9.26 -9.28
N GLU A 247 8.92 -10.14 -8.43
CA GLU A 247 10.20 -9.93 -7.75
C GLU A 247 11.34 -9.74 -8.74
N ALA A 248 11.44 -10.61 -9.74
CA ALA A 248 12.46 -10.54 -10.75
C ALA A 248 12.36 -9.28 -11.62
N PHE A 249 11.15 -8.86 -11.97
CA PHE A 249 10.90 -7.64 -12.75
C PHE A 249 11.52 -6.42 -12.09
N TYR A 250 11.21 -6.18 -10.81
CA TYR A 250 11.72 -5.02 -10.10
C TYR A 250 13.22 -5.12 -9.80
N ARG A 251 13.71 -6.31 -9.46
CA ARG A 251 15.11 -6.51 -9.09
C ARG A 251 16.05 -6.33 -10.28
N GLN A 252 15.73 -6.92 -11.44
CA GLN A 252 16.60 -6.81 -12.62
C GLN A 252 16.69 -5.38 -13.16
N ALA A 253 15.65 -4.56 -12.97
CA ALA A 253 15.61 -3.17 -13.44
C ALA A 253 16.68 -2.26 -12.78
N GLU A 254 17.23 -2.67 -11.64
CA GLU A 254 18.27 -1.95 -10.91
C GLU A 254 19.68 -2.51 -11.18
N MET A 255 19.82 -3.48 -12.12
CA MET A 255 21.09 -4.16 -12.45
C MET A 255 21.73 -3.62 -13.74
N SER A 256 23.02 -3.90 -13.91
CA SER A 256 23.64 -3.76 -15.23
C SER A 256 23.03 -4.76 -16.23
N LEU A 257 23.10 -4.48 -17.53
CA LEU A 257 22.53 -5.37 -18.55
C LEU A 257 23.03 -6.82 -18.43
N ALA A 258 24.33 -7.02 -18.21
CA ALA A 258 24.92 -8.34 -18.08
C ALA A 258 24.45 -9.07 -16.82
N ASP A 259 24.42 -8.37 -15.69
CA ASP A 259 23.94 -8.92 -14.41
C ASP A 259 22.44 -9.23 -14.47
N ALA A 260 21.64 -8.35 -15.12
CA ALA A 260 20.21 -8.55 -15.30
C ALA A 260 19.91 -9.84 -16.10
N TYR A 261 20.63 -10.09 -17.20
CA TYR A 261 20.48 -11.33 -17.97
C TYR A 261 20.93 -12.57 -17.19
N THR A 262 22.05 -12.49 -16.47
CA THR A 262 22.53 -13.59 -15.62
C THR A 262 21.49 -13.93 -14.55
N TYR A 263 20.99 -12.93 -13.85
CA TYR A 263 19.96 -13.10 -12.84
C TYR A 263 18.64 -13.64 -13.43
N ALA A 264 18.16 -13.05 -14.53
CA ALA A 264 16.92 -13.47 -15.16
C ALA A 264 17.00 -14.92 -15.71
N ALA A 265 18.13 -15.32 -16.26
CA ALA A 265 18.36 -16.71 -16.70
C ALA A 265 18.28 -17.69 -15.53
N GLN A 266 18.87 -17.36 -14.38
CA GLN A 266 18.76 -18.17 -13.18
C GLN A 266 17.29 -18.24 -12.70
N VAL A 267 16.59 -17.10 -12.59
CA VAL A 267 15.18 -17.07 -12.21
C VAL A 267 14.32 -17.92 -13.13
N MET A 268 14.55 -17.84 -14.45
CA MET A 268 13.82 -18.64 -15.43
C MET A 268 14.10 -20.14 -15.26
N THR A 269 15.36 -20.52 -15.00
CA THR A 269 15.75 -21.90 -14.74
C THR A 269 15.02 -22.46 -13.51
N GLU A 270 15.04 -21.73 -12.40
CA GLU A 270 14.34 -22.14 -11.17
C GLU A 270 12.83 -22.22 -11.38
N ASN A 271 12.24 -21.26 -12.10
CA ASN A 271 10.82 -21.29 -12.41
C ASN A 271 10.44 -22.48 -13.31
N MET A 272 11.30 -22.89 -14.25
CA MET A 272 11.09 -24.11 -15.05
C MET A 272 11.08 -25.40 -14.22
N MET A 273 11.76 -25.42 -13.08
CA MET A 273 11.78 -26.57 -12.16
C MET A 273 10.53 -26.60 -11.26
N ALA A 274 9.75 -25.51 -11.19
CA ALA A 274 8.56 -25.42 -10.35
C ALA A 274 7.46 -26.40 -10.82
N ARG A 275 6.64 -26.88 -9.87
CA ARG A 275 5.50 -27.76 -10.16
C ARG A 275 4.49 -27.10 -11.11
N ASP A 276 4.20 -25.82 -10.89
CA ASP A 276 3.25 -25.08 -11.71
C ASP A 276 3.77 -24.85 -13.15
N ALA A 277 5.07 -24.75 -13.36
CA ALA A 277 5.64 -24.67 -14.71
C ALA A 277 5.45 -26.02 -15.45
N GLN A 278 5.69 -27.15 -14.77
CA GLN A 278 5.48 -28.48 -15.34
C GLN A 278 4.00 -28.70 -15.69
N GLU A 279 3.09 -28.33 -14.76
CA GLU A 279 1.64 -28.41 -14.97
C GLU A 279 1.18 -27.52 -16.13
N GLY A 280 1.62 -26.26 -16.14
CA GLY A 280 1.22 -25.30 -17.17
C GLY A 280 1.68 -25.71 -18.58
N ILE A 281 2.93 -26.18 -18.70
CA ILE A 281 3.47 -26.69 -19.98
C ILE A 281 2.71 -27.95 -20.41
N GLY A 282 2.51 -28.90 -19.49
CA GLY A 282 1.75 -30.14 -19.76
C GLY A 282 0.32 -29.83 -20.22
N ALA A 283 -0.38 -29.00 -19.47
CA ALA A 283 -1.75 -28.57 -19.79
C ALA A 283 -1.86 -27.90 -21.17
N PHE A 284 -0.87 -27.04 -21.51
CA PHE A 284 -0.80 -26.39 -22.82
C PHE A 284 -0.62 -27.40 -23.97
N ILE A 285 0.27 -28.38 -23.79
CA ILE A 285 0.51 -29.44 -24.80
C ILE A 285 -0.75 -30.33 -24.97
N GLU A 286 -1.41 -30.65 -23.85
CA GLU A 286 -2.61 -31.48 -23.80
C GLU A 286 -3.90 -30.71 -24.16
N LYS A 287 -3.82 -29.39 -24.35
CA LYS A 287 -4.96 -28.49 -24.65
C LYS A 287 -6.07 -28.54 -23.59
N ARG A 288 -5.70 -28.57 -22.34
CA ARG A 288 -6.59 -28.51 -21.16
C ARG A 288 -6.27 -27.31 -20.29
N ASP A 289 -7.15 -26.97 -19.37
CA ASP A 289 -6.91 -25.94 -18.36
C ASP A 289 -5.91 -26.45 -17.31
N PRO A 290 -4.94 -25.63 -16.89
CA PRO A 290 -3.98 -25.98 -15.86
C PRO A 290 -4.61 -25.94 -14.47
N LYS A 291 -4.08 -26.79 -13.55
CA LYS A 291 -4.44 -26.84 -12.14
C LYS A 291 -3.24 -26.41 -11.32
N TRP A 292 -3.26 -25.17 -10.85
CA TRP A 292 -2.15 -24.60 -10.10
C TRP A 292 -2.08 -25.15 -8.68
N GLU A 293 -0.87 -25.45 -8.21
CA GLU A 293 -0.56 -25.87 -6.85
C GLU A 293 0.20 -24.75 -6.09
N ASP A 294 0.53 -23.67 -6.77
CA ASP A 294 1.24 -22.48 -6.27
C ASP A 294 2.66 -22.81 -5.70
N ARG A 295 3.36 -23.72 -6.35
CA ARG A 295 4.69 -24.16 -5.95
C ARG A 295 5.56 -24.64 -7.12
#